data_514f17f2246a2d5ec2d451e655d5f292
#
_entry.id   514f17f2246a2d5ec2d451e655d5f292
#
_cell.length_a   1.000
_cell.length_b   1.000
_cell.length_c   1.000
_cell.angle_alpha   90.00
_cell.angle_beta   90.00
_cell.angle_gamma   90.00
#
_symmetry.space_group_name_H-M   'P 1'
#
loop_
_entity.id
_entity.type
_entity.pdbx_description
1 polymer ?
#
loop_
_entity_poly.entity_id
_entity_poly.type
_entity_poly.pdbx_seq_one_letter_code
_entity_poly.pdbx_strand_id
1 'polypeptide(L)' 'MNLSEQIQIVEALLFASPEPLTQTRINLIFETDPPKLDDTVKELNHNYEKANRSFSIQGIAGGFQLTTLPEFDI' A
#
# COMPACT_ATOMS: atom_id res chain seq x y z
N MET A 1 -17.30 4.17 -6.44
CA MET A 1 -15.94 4.62 -6.10
C MET A 1 -15.03 4.37 -7.28
N ASN A 2 -14.26 5.36 -7.71
CA ASN A 2 -13.37 5.19 -8.86
C ASN A 2 -12.01 4.61 -8.43
N LEU A 3 -11.22 4.18 -9.39
CA LEU A 3 -9.93 3.54 -9.14
C LEU A 3 -8.97 4.45 -8.36
N SER A 4 -8.95 5.73 -8.69
CA SER A 4 -8.07 6.70 -8.01
C SER A 4 -8.41 6.82 -6.52
N GLU A 5 -9.68 6.83 -6.18
CA GLU A 5 -10.12 6.88 -4.78
C GLU A 5 -9.77 5.60 -4.04
N GLN A 6 -9.89 4.44 -4.70
CA GLN A 6 -9.51 3.16 -4.11
C GLN A 6 -8.02 3.14 -3.76
N ILE A 7 -7.18 3.61 -4.68
CA ILE A 7 -5.73 3.69 -4.46
C ILE A 7 -5.41 4.60 -3.29
N GLN A 8 -6.08 5.75 -3.20
CA GLN A 8 -5.88 6.69 -2.10
C GLN A 8 -6.27 6.09 -0.75
N ILE A 9 -7.36 5.33 -0.72
CA ILE A 9 -7.80 4.67 0.52
C ILE A 9 -6.80 3.61 0.95
N VAL A 10 -6.32 2.80 0.01
CA VAL A 10 -5.32 1.77 0.32
C VAL A 10 -4.03 2.42 0.84
N GLU A 11 -3.60 3.50 0.20
CA GLU A 11 -2.42 4.24 0.64
C GLU A 11 -2.59 4.75 2.08
N ALA A 12 -3.73 5.34 2.38
CA ALA A 12 -4.02 5.84 3.72
C ALA A 12 -4.00 4.72 4.76
N LEU A 13 -4.52 3.55 4.40
CA LEU A 13 -4.51 2.39 5.29
C LEU A 13 -3.09 1.88 5.54
N LEU A 14 -2.24 1.89 4.51
CA LEU A 14 -0.84 1.49 4.65
C LEU A 14 -0.07 2.43 5.57
N PHE A 15 -0.32 3.74 5.47
CA PHE A 15 0.31 4.72 6.35
C PHE A 15 -0.16 4.59 7.80
N ALA A 16 -1.43 4.28 8.00
CA ALA A 16 -2.03 4.24 9.33
C ALA A 16 -1.85 2.90 10.05
N SER A 17 -1.56 1.83 9.32
CA SER A 17 -1.54 0.49 9.90
C SER A 17 -0.19 0.21 10.59
N PRO A 18 -0.20 -0.19 11.86
CA PRO A 18 1.04 -0.62 12.55
C PRO A 18 1.44 -2.05 12.19
N GLU A 19 0.58 -2.79 11.50
CA GLU A 19 0.79 -4.17 11.10
C GLU A 19 0.70 -4.29 9.59
N PRO A 20 1.28 -5.36 8.99
CA PRO A 20 1.15 -5.56 7.55
C PRO A 20 -0.31 -5.61 7.12
N LEU A 21 -0.62 -4.86 6.05
CA LEU A 21 -1.97 -4.83 5.48
C LEU A 21 -2.14 -6.04 4.56
N THR A 22 -3.25 -6.77 4.71
CA THR A 22 -3.51 -7.99 3.95
C THR A 22 -4.68 -7.81 3.00
N GLN A 23 -4.74 -8.67 1.98
CA GLN A 23 -5.88 -8.71 1.06
C GLN A 23 -7.18 -9.01 1.80
N THR A 24 -7.13 -9.88 2.80
CA THR A 24 -8.30 -10.21 3.63
C THR A 24 -8.87 -8.95 4.28
N ARG A 25 -7.99 -8.09 4.82
CA ARG A 25 -8.41 -6.83 5.42
C ARG A 25 -9.03 -5.90 4.39
N ILE A 26 -8.43 -5.82 3.20
CA ILE A 26 -8.96 -5.02 2.10
C ILE A 26 -10.35 -5.50 1.72
N ASN A 27 -10.56 -6.81 1.65
CA ASN A 27 -11.87 -7.39 1.31
C ASN A 27 -12.94 -7.04 2.34
N LEU A 28 -12.55 -6.91 3.60
CA LEU A 28 -13.48 -6.52 4.67
C LEU A 28 -13.84 -5.03 4.61
N ILE A 29 -12.88 -4.19 4.22
CA ILE A 29 -13.08 -2.74 4.18
C ILE A 29 -13.88 -2.35 2.94
N PHE A 30 -13.54 -2.93 1.79
CA PHE A 30 -14.26 -2.69 0.54
C PHE A 30 -15.32 -3.76 0.38
N GLU A 31 -16.53 -3.46 0.76
CA GLU A 31 -17.64 -4.44 0.76
C GLU A 31 -17.97 -4.95 -0.63
N THR A 32 -17.76 -4.12 -1.65
CA THR A 32 -18.07 -4.43 -3.03
C THR A 32 -16.84 -4.17 -3.88
N ASP A 33 -16.45 -5.17 -4.67
CA ASP A 33 -15.39 -5.03 -5.68
C ASP A 33 -14.06 -4.53 -5.09
N PRO A 34 -13.50 -5.24 -4.11
CA PRO A 34 -12.26 -4.80 -3.48
C PRO A 34 -11.10 -4.80 -4.48
N PRO A 35 -10.17 -3.83 -4.39
CA PRO A 35 -9.00 -3.84 -5.25
C PRO A 35 -8.06 -4.97 -4.87
N LYS A 36 -7.26 -5.42 -5.84
CA LYS A 36 -6.19 -6.38 -5.57
C LYS A 36 -5.02 -5.63 -4.95
N LEU A 37 -4.68 -5.98 -3.74
CA LEU A 37 -3.65 -5.27 -2.97
C LEU A 37 -2.29 -5.31 -3.68
N ASP A 38 -1.89 -6.46 -4.23
CA ASP A 38 -0.62 -6.57 -4.97
C ASP A 38 -0.54 -5.57 -6.12
N ASP A 39 -1.60 -5.44 -6.90
CA ASP A 39 -1.62 -4.53 -8.05
C ASP A 39 -1.57 -3.08 -7.60
N THR A 40 -2.29 -2.76 -6.52
CA THR A 40 -2.30 -1.42 -5.94
C THR A 40 -0.93 -1.04 -5.39
N VAL A 41 -0.26 -1.99 -4.74
CA VAL A 41 1.09 -1.79 -4.22
C VAL A 41 2.08 -1.50 -5.35
N LYS A 42 1.99 -2.22 -6.45
CA LYS A 42 2.86 -1.98 -7.62
C LYS A 42 2.65 -0.58 -8.18
N GLU A 43 1.40 -0.16 -8.29
CA GLU A 43 1.05 1.18 -8.76
C GLU A 43 1.62 2.25 -7.84
N LEU A 44 1.41 2.11 -6.53
CA LEU A 44 1.90 3.06 -5.54
C LEU A 44 3.43 3.14 -5.55
N ASN A 45 4.11 1.98 -5.56
CA ASN A 45 5.57 1.96 -5.58
C ASN A 45 6.13 2.60 -6.84
N HIS A 46 5.48 2.39 -7.98
CA HIS A 46 5.87 3.03 -9.23
C HIS A 46 5.80 4.56 -9.10
N ASN A 47 4.72 5.06 -8.51
CA ASN A 47 4.54 6.49 -8.30
C ASN A 47 5.56 7.05 -7.31
N TYR A 48 5.88 6.31 -6.25
CA TYR A 48 6.88 6.73 -5.26
C TYR A 48 8.26 6.81 -5.89
N GLU A 49 8.62 5.84 -6.71
CA GLU A 49 9.91 5.82 -7.40
C GLU A 49 10.03 7.01 -8.36
N LYS A 50 8.99 7.27 -9.14
CA LYS A 50 8.96 8.42 -10.06
C LYS A 50 9.09 9.76 -9.33
N ALA A 51 8.53 9.84 -8.13
CA ALA A 51 8.55 11.07 -7.34
C ALA A 51 9.78 11.14 -6.41
N ASN A 52 10.69 10.18 -6.49
CA ASN A 52 11.90 10.11 -5.65
C ASN A 52 11.57 10.15 -4.16
N ARG A 53 10.56 9.37 -3.75
CA ARG A 53 10.19 9.31 -2.34
C ARG A 53 11.21 8.47 -1.56
N SER A 54 11.28 8.72 -0.24
CA SER A 54 12.21 8.04 0.67
C SER A 54 11.64 6.77 1.27
N PHE A 55 10.51 6.30 0.76
CA PHE A 55 9.81 5.13 1.30
C PHE A 55 9.26 4.27 0.16
N SER A 56 8.94 3.04 0.49
CA SER A 56 8.28 2.12 -0.44
C SER A 56 7.44 1.12 0.35
N ILE A 57 6.60 0.37 -0.35
CA ILE A 57 5.77 -0.66 0.27
C ILE A 57 6.45 -2.01 0.07
N GLN A 58 6.68 -2.72 1.17
CA GLN A 58 7.37 -4.01 1.18
C GLN A 58 6.42 -5.13 1.55
N GLY A 59 6.62 -6.32 0.94
CA GLY A 59 5.88 -7.52 1.33
C GLY A 59 6.49 -8.11 2.60
N ILE A 60 5.68 -8.27 3.63
CA ILE A 60 6.12 -8.77 4.94
C ILE A 60 5.02 -9.68 5.49
N ALA A 61 5.41 -10.91 5.90
CA ALA A 61 4.52 -11.80 6.67
C ALA A 61 3.11 -11.96 6.06
N GLY A 62 3.03 -12.14 4.75
CA GLY A 62 1.76 -12.36 4.06
C GLY A 62 0.95 -11.10 3.80
N GLY A 63 1.51 -9.94 4.10
CA GLY A 63 0.88 -8.65 3.83
C GLY A 63 1.88 -7.65 3.29
N PHE A 64 1.53 -6.37 3.38
CA PHE A 64 2.36 -5.27 2.89
C PHE A 64 2.48 -4.19 3.94
N GLN A 65 3.62 -3.55 4.01
CA GLN A 65 3.87 -2.48 4.97
C GLN A 65 4.73 -1.40 4.34
N LEU A 66 4.44 -0.15 4.70
CA LEU A 66 5.21 1.00 4.25
C LEU A 66 6.49 1.08 5.08
N THR A 67 7.64 1.16 4.41
CA THR A 67 8.95 1.24 5.08
C THR A 67 9.81 2.30 4.42
N THR A 68 10.77 2.85 5.17
CA THR A 68 11.76 3.76 4.58
C THR A 68 12.73 2.97 3.71
N LEU A 69 13.26 3.61 2.67
CA LEU A 69 14.30 3.00 1.84
C LEU A 69 15.57 2.84 2.67
N PRO A 70 16.37 1.77 2.43
CA PRO A 70 17.58 1.51 3.23
C PRO A 70 18.56 2.68 3.30
N GLU A 71 18.69 3.45 2.23
CA GLU A 71 19.61 4.59 2.17
C GLU A 71 19.19 5.75 3.08
N PHE A 72 17.95 5.74 3.58
CA PHE A 72 17.43 6.76 4.51
C PHE A 72 17.23 6.22 5.91
N ASP A 73 17.68 5.00 6.14
CA ASP A 73 17.59 4.36 7.45
C ASP A 73 18.80 4.77 8.28
N ILE A 74 18.61 5.75 9.12
CA ILE A 74 19.67 6.28 9.99
C ILE A 74 19.53 5.81 11.41
#